data_9abcce8c4a26b6438e5ecbde36895084
#
_entry.id   9abcce8c4a26b6438e5ecbde36895084
#
_cell.length_a   1.000
_cell.length_b   1.000
_cell.length_c   1.000
_cell.angle_alpha   90.00
_cell.angle_beta   90.00
_cell.angle_gamma   90.00
#
_symmetry.space_group_name_H-M   'P 1'
#
loop_
_entity.id
_entity.type
_entity.pdbx_description
1 polymer ?
#
loop_
_entity_poly.entity_id
_entity_poly.type
_entity_poly.pdbx_seq_one_letter_code
_entity_poly.pdbx_strand_id
1 'polypeptide(L)'
;MSEKNNSIQMFEDRQIRTAWNAEQEEWYFSVTDVIAVLTDSADPKQYIKKMRSRDSELDARWGTICTLTSMVASDGKKYRTNAATMEGIFRIIQSVTSPKVEPLKAWLAKVGSERIEETIDPEKAIDRAFATYLKKGYDEDWINQRLLTIRVRKELTDEWQKRGVQKGKEFAILTDEITKAWAGMSTRQYKSLKGLKKENLRDNMSTTELVLNMLAETSTKDISAAVHPAGFEESRRVARRGGEVAGIARKALEEETGVPVVTSLKASDFHNLLTSIIEAVPALIEEEDGEDTDNNE
;
A
#
# COMPACT_ATOMS: atom_id res chain seq x y z
N MET A 1 17.87 0.19 16.71
CA MET A 1 17.94 -0.56 15.43
C MET A 1 17.11 0.19 14.42
N SER A 2 17.78 1.06 13.70
CA SER A 2 17.18 1.99 12.74
C SER A 2 17.94 1.85 11.43
N GLU A 3 17.58 0.93 10.53
CA GLU A 3 18.35 0.77 9.31
C GLU A 3 17.61 0.14 8.12
N LYS A 4 16.35 0.48 7.89
CA LYS A 4 15.71 0.12 6.61
C LYS A 4 14.87 1.25 5.98
N ASN A 5 15.26 2.50 6.18
CA ASN A 5 14.55 3.64 5.59
C ASN A 5 15.05 4.08 4.20
N ASN A 6 16.05 3.40 3.65
CA ASN A 6 16.54 3.62 2.29
C ASN A 6 16.46 2.29 1.55
N SER A 7 15.29 1.99 0.97
CA SER A 7 15.21 0.86 0.04
C SER A 7 15.82 1.29 -1.29
N ILE A 8 16.81 0.51 -1.73
CA ILE A 8 17.40 0.62 -3.06
C ILE A 8 16.54 -0.24 -3.97
N GLN A 9 15.88 0.39 -4.94
CA GLN A 9 15.20 -0.36 -5.99
C GLN A 9 16.20 -0.63 -7.13
N MET A 10 16.33 -1.90 -7.51
CA MET A 10 17.18 -2.31 -8.61
C MET A 10 16.44 -2.09 -9.93
N PHE A 11 17.05 -1.36 -10.84
CA PHE A 11 16.65 -1.31 -12.24
C PHE A 11 17.89 -1.67 -13.08
N GLU A 12 17.86 -2.78 -13.79
CA GLU A 12 18.98 -3.30 -14.59
C GLU A 12 20.31 -3.37 -13.78
N ASP A 13 20.31 -4.00 -12.60
CA ASP A 13 21.46 -4.15 -11.70
C ASP A 13 22.09 -2.83 -11.17
N ARG A 14 21.47 -1.69 -11.44
CA ARG A 14 21.90 -0.38 -10.92
C ARG A 14 21.01 0.10 -9.79
N GLN A 15 21.65 0.66 -8.77
CA GLN A 15 20.99 1.12 -7.55
C GLN A 15 20.46 2.54 -7.72
N ILE A 16 19.14 2.74 -7.52
CA ILE A 16 18.53 4.07 -7.40
C ILE A 16 18.28 4.34 -5.92
N ARG A 17 18.90 5.39 -5.40
CA ARG A 17 18.69 5.84 -4.01
C ARG A 17 17.27 6.39 -3.86
N THR A 18 16.62 5.99 -2.77
CA THR A 18 15.28 6.46 -2.42
C THR A 18 15.24 6.97 -0.99
N ALA A 19 14.34 7.89 -0.69
CA ALA A 19 14.07 8.38 0.65
C ALA A 19 12.55 8.43 0.90
N TRP A 20 12.13 7.97 2.08
CA TRP A 20 10.75 8.07 2.52
C TRP A 20 10.50 9.37 3.27
N ASN A 21 9.52 10.14 2.84
CA ASN A 21 9.01 11.30 3.58
C ASN A 21 7.78 10.88 4.40
N ALA A 22 7.93 10.83 5.72
CA ALA A 22 6.87 10.38 6.62
C ALA A 22 5.74 11.42 6.81
N GLU A 23 5.97 12.70 6.52
CA GLU A 23 4.95 13.75 6.64
C GLU A 23 4.01 13.74 5.42
N GLN A 24 4.58 13.50 4.24
CA GLN A 24 3.83 13.44 2.98
C GLN A 24 3.39 12.01 2.63
N GLU A 25 3.87 11.01 3.37
CA GLU A 25 3.69 9.58 3.09
C GLU A 25 4.09 9.24 1.64
N GLU A 26 5.25 9.73 1.19
CA GLU A 26 5.69 9.64 -0.20
C GLU A 26 7.16 9.26 -0.36
N TRP A 27 7.46 8.47 -1.41
CA TRP A 27 8.82 8.12 -1.81
C TRP A 27 9.42 9.17 -2.72
N TYR A 28 10.66 9.55 -2.43
CA TYR A 28 11.49 10.40 -3.26
C TYR A 28 12.63 9.59 -3.87
N PHE A 29 12.87 9.77 -5.15
CA PHE A 29 13.88 9.08 -5.95
C PHE A 29 14.98 10.05 -6.34
N SER A 30 16.25 9.61 -6.27
CA SER A 30 17.38 10.41 -6.74
C SER A 30 17.31 10.62 -8.24
N VAL A 31 17.11 11.86 -8.67
CA VAL A 31 17.03 12.22 -10.09
C VAL A 31 18.35 11.90 -10.82
N THR A 32 19.49 12.10 -10.15
CA THR A 32 20.81 11.81 -10.73
C THR A 32 20.97 10.32 -11.01
N ASP A 33 20.52 9.44 -10.09
CA ASP A 33 20.63 8.00 -10.26
C ASP A 33 19.68 7.49 -11.35
N VAL A 34 18.45 8.01 -11.39
CA VAL A 34 17.48 7.68 -12.45
C VAL A 34 18.03 8.05 -13.82
N ILE A 35 18.59 9.26 -13.99
CA ILE A 35 19.18 9.68 -15.25
C ILE A 35 20.41 8.83 -15.61
N ALA A 36 21.25 8.47 -14.63
CA ALA A 36 22.39 7.58 -14.87
C ALA A 36 21.97 6.23 -15.44
N VAL A 37 20.91 5.65 -14.87
CA VAL A 37 20.36 4.34 -15.30
C VAL A 37 19.74 4.45 -16.70
N LEU A 38 18.96 5.48 -16.95
CA LEU A 38 18.17 5.61 -18.18
C LEU A 38 18.98 6.11 -19.39
N THR A 39 20.18 6.67 -19.17
CA THR A 39 20.93 7.28 -20.26
C THR A 39 22.35 6.70 -20.43
N ASP A 40 22.81 5.86 -19.51
CA ASP A 40 24.20 5.40 -19.42
C ASP A 40 25.24 6.54 -19.46
N SER A 41 24.82 7.74 -19.08
CA SER A 41 25.70 8.92 -19.10
C SER A 41 26.80 8.79 -18.07
N ALA A 42 28.04 9.05 -18.49
CA ALA A 42 29.18 9.14 -17.59
C ALA A 42 29.09 10.35 -16.64
N ASP A 43 28.36 11.40 -17.04
CA ASP A 43 28.06 12.57 -16.20
C ASP A 43 26.55 12.89 -16.22
N PRO A 44 25.77 12.25 -15.34
CA PRO A 44 24.33 12.49 -15.22
C PRO A 44 23.98 13.93 -14.83
N LYS A 45 24.85 14.62 -14.08
CA LYS A 45 24.63 16.02 -13.68
C LYS A 45 24.69 16.95 -14.89
N GLN A 46 25.68 16.76 -15.75
CA GLN A 46 25.79 17.50 -16.99
C GLN A 46 24.65 17.19 -17.97
N TYR A 47 24.22 15.92 -18.02
CA TYR A 47 23.04 15.53 -18.79
C TYR A 47 21.79 16.29 -18.32
N ILE A 48 21.52 16.32 -17.02
CA ILE A 48 20.39 17.06 -16.42
C ILE A 48 20.47 18.54 -16.79
N LYS A 49 21.65 19.16 -16.70
CA LYS A 49 21.83 20.58 -17.09
C LYS A 49 21.46 20.81 -18.56
N LYS A 50 21.95 19.97 -19.47
CA LYS A 50 21.63 20.06 -20.90
C LYS A 50 20.14 19.79 -21.19
N MET A 51 19.54 18.83 -20.50
CA MET A 51 18.12 18.52 -20.63
C MET A 51 17.24 19.71 -20.23
N ARG A 52 17.51 20.33 -19.08
CA ARG A 52 16.82 21.54 -18.62
C ARG A 52 16.99 22.70 -19.61
N SER A 53 18.18 22.91 -20.14
CA SER A 53 18.44 23.94 -21.14
C SER A 53 17.66 23.74 -22.45
N ARG A 54 17.25 22.50 -22.78
CA ARG A 54 16.43 22.18 -23.97
C ARG A 54 14.94 22.24 -23.72
N ASP A 55 14.51 21.99 -22.50
CA ASP A 55 13.10 22.01 -22.07
C ASP A 55 12.90 23.17 -21.08
N SER A 56 12.53 24.32 -21.63
CA SER A 56 12.33 25.54 -20.86
C SER A 56 11.20 25.44 -19.83
N GLU A 57 10.17 24.64 -20.12
CA GLU A 57 9.07 24.41 -19.20
C GLU A 57 9.52 23.54 -18.01
N LEU A 58 10.28 22.47 -18.27
CA LEU A 58 10.89 21.67 -17.23
C LEU A 58 11.83 22.53 -16.37
N ASP A 59 12.64 23.38 -16.98
CA ASP A 59 13.56 24.26 -16.26
C ASP A 59 12.84 25.24 -15.34
N ALA A 60 11.81 25.90 -15.83
CA ALA A 60 11.00 26.82 -15.06
C ALA A 60 10.30 26.16 -13.85
N ARG A 61 9.89 24.89 -13.99
CA ARG A 61 9.20 24.11 -12.95
C ARG A 61 10.13 23.23 -12.13
N TRP A 62 11.45 23.29 -12.36
CA TRP A 62 12.39 22.40 -11.69
C TRP A 62 12.31 22.42 -10.18
N GLY A 63 12.19 23.60 -9.57
CA GLY A 63 12.08 23.74 -8.12
C GLY A 63 10.79 23.20 -7.52
N THR A 64 9.72 23.05 -8.34
CA THR A 64 8.45 22.43 -7.93
C THR A 64 8.50 20.90 -8.09
N ILE A 65 9.19 20.42 -9.14
CA ILE A 65 9.31 18.99 -9.46
C ILE A 65 10.34 18.30 -8.56
N CYS A 66 11.45 19.00 -8.26
CA CYS A 66 12.58 18.45 -7.51
C CYS A 66 12.77 19.16 -6.18
N THR A 67 13.05 18.38 -5.14
CA THR A 67 13.48 18.89 -3.83
C THR A 67 14.87 18.37 -3.47
N LEU A 68 15.61 19.12 -2.64
CA LEU A 68 16.89 18.67 -2.12
C LEU A 68 16.70 17.77 -0.91
N THR A 69 16.96 16.48 -1.09
CA THR A 69 16.79 15.46 -0.06
C THR A 69 18.13 14.86 0.33
N SER A 70 18.33 14.60 1.63
CA SER A 70 19.54 13.94 2.14
C SER A 70 19.45 12.44 1.91
N MET A 71 20.36 11.88 1.11
CA MET A 71 20.41 10.44 0.79
C MET A 71 21.79 9.87 1.06
N VAL A 72 21.86 8.62 1.49
CA VAL A 72 23.12 7.90 1.72
C VAL A 72 23.71 7.51 0.37
N ALA A 73 24.99 7.84 0.15
CA ALA A 73 25.75 7.43 -1.03
C ALA A 73 26.49 6.11 -0.78
N SER A 74 27.13 5.57 -1.81
CA SER A 74 27.88 4.30 -1.75
C SER A 74 29.06 4.32 -0.78
N ASP A 75 29.58 5.52 -0.45
CA ASP A 75 30.64 5.73 0.56
C ASP A 75 30.09 5.78 2.01
N GLY A 76 28.78 5.54 2.21
CA GLY A 76 28.10 5.59 3.50
C GLY A 76 27.79 6.99 4.03
N LYS A 77 28.22 8.04 3.34
CA LYS A 77 27.96 9.44 3.73
C LYS A 77 26.63 9.93 3.19
N LYS A 78 26.05 10.90 3.90
CA LYS A 78 24.80 11.55 3.47
C LYS A 78 25.12 12.80 2.64
N TYR A 79 24.54 12.84 1.42
CA TYR A 79 24.65 14.00 0.54
C TYR A 79 23.27 14.53 0.17
N ARG A 80 23.15 15.85 0.06
CA ARG A 80 21.95 16.47 -0.51
C ARG A 80 21.95 16.26 -2.02
N THR A 81 20.90 15.64 -2.52
CA THR A 81 20.72 15.38 -3.95
C THR A 81 19.33 15.82 -4.39
N ASN A 82 19.20 16.20 -5.66
CA ASN A 82 17.89 16.45 -6.26
C ASN A 82 17.10 15.14 -6.28
N ALA A 83 15.95 15.16 -5.66
CA ALA A 83 15.03 14.04 -5.60
C ALA A 83 13.65 14.49 -6.04
N ALA A 84 12.89 13.59 -6.63
CA ALA A 84 11.54 13.84 -7.07
C ALA A 84 10.62 12.68 -6.67
N THR A 85 9.33 12.95 -6.54
CA THR A 85 8.29 11.93 -6.42
C THR A 85 8.19 11.12 -7.72
N MET A 86 7.43 10.03 -7.73
CA MET A 86 7.21 9.25 -8.95
C MET A 86 6.61 10.10 -10.08
N GLU A 87 5.67 10.98 -9.76
CA GLU A 87 5.09 11.93 -10.73
C GLU A 87 6.18 12.85 -11.32
N GLY A 88 7.02 13.42 -10.46
CA GLY A 88 8.15 14.26 -10.89
C GLY A 88 9.15 13.50 -11.76
N ILE A 89 9.45 12.25 -11.41
CA ILE A 89 10.31 11.37 -12.23
C ILE A 89 9.68 11.14 -13.61
N PHE A 90 8.39 10.85 -13.69
CA PHE A 90 7.72 10.66 -14.99
C PHE A 90 7.74 11.94 -15.83
N ARG A 91 7.58 13.12 -15.24
CA ARG A 91 7.72 14.40 -15.96
C ARG A 91 9.16 14.60 -16.50
N ILE A 92 10.17 14.27 -15.71
CA ILE A 92 11.58 14.34 -16.12
C ILE A 92 11.86 13.37 -17.28
N ILE A 93 11.36 12.13 -17.20
CA ILE A 93 11.53 11.07 -18.21
C ILE A 93 11.02 11.51 -19.59
N GLN A 94 9.94 12.28 -19.66
CA GLN A 94 9.40 12.79 -20.92
C GLN A 94 10.41 13.67 -21.67
N SER A 95 11.30 14.36 -20.95
CA SER A 95 12.33 15.24 -21.51
C SER A 95 13.66 14.51 -21.82
N VAL A 96 13.78 13.24 -21.43
CA VAL A 96 14.97 12.42 -21.73
C VAL A 96 14.93 11.94 -23.16
N THR A 97 16.03 12.11 -23.90
CA THR A 97 16.14 11.76 -25.33
C THR A 97 16.93 10.47 -25.60
N SER A 98 17.27 9.71 -24.56
CA SER A 98 17.98 8.44 -24.71
C SER A 98 17.06 7.36 -25.32
N PRO A 99 17.52 6.56 -26.30
CA PRO A 99 16.76 5.42 -26.82
C PRO A 99 16.37 4.40 -25.75
N LYS A 100 17.17 4.29 -24.68
CA LYS A 100 16.93 3.41 -23.54
C LYS A 100 15.63 3.74 -22.78
N VAL A 101 15.12 4.94 -22.92
CA VAL A 101 13.89 5.41 -22.27
C VAL A 101 12.63 5.10 -23.07
N GLU A 102 12.75 4.81 -24.37
CA GLU A 102 11.59 4.59 -25.25
C GLU A 102 10.65 3.47 -24.79
N PRO A 103 11.11 2.30 -24.28
CA PRO A 103 10.20 1.29 -23.72
C PRO A 103 9.37 1.80 -22.55
N LEU A 104 9.96 2.66 -21.68
CA LEU A 104 9.28 3.25 -20.55
C LEU A 104 8.25 4.31 -20.99
N LYS A 105 8.58 5.12 -21.99
CA LYS A 105 7.63 6.07 -22.58
C LYS A 105 6.44 5.35 -23.25
N ALA A 106 6.71 4.27 -23.98
CA ALA A 106 5.68 3.43 -24.57
C ALA A 106 4.76 2.81 -23.49
N TRP A 107 5.35 2.33 -22.41
CA TRP A 107 4.58 1.83 -21.27
C TRP A 107 3.72 2.92 -20.63
N LEU A 108 4.24 4.15 -20.43
CA LEU A 108 3.45 5.28 -19.91
C LEU A 108 2.28 5.63 -20.84
N ALA A 109 2.49 5.62 -22.16
CA ALA A 109 1.43 5.85 -23.14
C ALA A 109 0.35 4.77 -23.05
N LYS A 110 0.76 3.49 -22.92
CA LYS A 110 -0.17 2.37 -22.74
C LYS A 110 -1.00 2.51 -21.45
N VAL A 111 -0.37 2.81 -20.33
CA VAL A 111 -1.07 3.04 -19.04
C VAL A 111 -2.05 4.20 -19.15
N GLY A 112 -1.68 5.28 -19.83
CA GLY A 112 -2.58 6.40 -20.08
C GLY A 112 -3.80 6.01 -20.93
N SER A 113 -3.59 5.21 -21.99
CA SER A 113 -4.68 4.69 -22.81
C SER A 113 -5.61 3.77 -22.02
N GLU A 114 -5.05 2.82 -21.26
CA GLU A 114 -5.81 1.91 -20.40
C GLU A 114 -6.68 2.70 -19.41
N ARG A 115 -6.16 3.79 -18.83
CA ARG A 115 -6.91 4.63 -17.90
C ARG A 115 -8.08 5.36 -18.57
N ILE A 116 -7.92 5.78 -19.82
CA ILE A 116 -9.02 6.36 -20.62
C ILE A 116 -10.09 5.30 -20.90
N GLU A 117 -9.67 4.09 -21.30
CA GLU A 117 -10.59 2.98 -21.54
C GLU A 117 -11.38 2.59 -20.29
N GLU A 118 -10.77 2.59 -19.10
CA GLU A 118 -11.45 2.36 -17.82
C GLU A 118 -12.49 3.45 -17.49
N THR A 119 -12.37 4.64 -18.06
CA THR A 119 -13.37 5.70 -17.91
C THR A 119 -14.60 5.41 -18.77
N ILE A 120 -14.39 4.75 -19.93
CA ILE A 120 -15.46 4.33 -20.84
C ILE A 120 -16.13 3.04 -20.34
N ASP A 121 -15.31 2.09 -19.87
CA ASP A 121 -15.72 0.78 -19.36
C ASP A 121 -15.09 0.54 -17.96
N PRO A 122 -15.80 0.93 -16.88
CA PRO A 122 -15.28 0.80 -15.52
C PRO A 122 -15.04 -0.67 -15.06
N GLU A 123 -15.61 -1.66 -15.71
CA GLU A 123 -15.41 -3.08 -15.41
C GLU A 123 -13.95 -3.47 -15.60
N LYS A 124 -13.27 -2.92 -16.61
CA LYS A 124 -11.82 -3.11 -16.83
C LYS A 124 -10.95 -2.69 -15.63
N ALA A 125 -11.36 -1.66 -14.90
CA ALA A 125 -10.64 -1.24 -13.69
C ALA A 125 -10.79 -2.27 -12.55
N ILE A 126 -11.96 -2.92 -12.46
CA ILE A 126 -12.24 -3.99 -11.48
C ILE A 126 -11.41 -5.22 -11.84
N ASP A 127 -11.41 -5.64 -13.10
CA ASP A 127 -10.64 -6.78 -13.60
C ASP A 127 -9.13 -6.58 -13.38
N ARG A 128 -8.63 -5.37 -13.65
CA ARG A 128 -7.23 -5.02 -13.40
C ARG A 128 -6.90 -5.05 -11.90
N ALA A 129 -7.81 -4.60 -11.04
CA ALA A 129 -7.63 -4.67 -9.60
C ALA A 129 -7.58 -6.12 -9.13
N PHE A 130 -8.48 -6.97 -9.60
CA PHE A 130 -8.53 -8.40 -9.31
C PHE A 130 -7.23 -9.10 -9.74
N ALA A 131 -6.82 -8.91 -11.00
CA ALA A 131 -5.56 -9.47 -11.51
C ALA A 131 -4.32 -8.97 -10.73
N THR A 132 -4.37 -7.73 -10.23
CA THR A 132 -3.28 -7.18 -9.41
C THR A 132 -3.19 -7.88 -8.05
N TYR A 133 -4.32 -8.18 -7.41
CA TYR A 133 -4.34 -8.92 -6.14
C TYR A 133 -3.87 -10.37 -6.34
N LEU A 134 -4.32 -11.06 -7.40
CA LEU A 134 -3.83 -12.41 -7.74
C LEU A 134 -2.30 -12.44 -7.91
N LYS A 135 -1.72 -11.47 -8.65
CA LYS A 135 -0.26 -11.36 -8.81
C LYS A 135 0.50 -11.09 -7.51
N LYS A 136 -0.17 -10.53 -6.51
CA LYS A 136 0.40 -10.33 -5.17
C LYS A 136 0.28 -11.57 -4.28
N GLY A 137 -0.31 -12.67 -4.78
CA GLY A 137 -0.46 -13.93 -4.06
C GLY A 137 -1.69 -14.00 -3.15
N TYR A 138 -2.69 -13.15 -3.35
CA TYR A 138 -3.98 -13.29 -2.63
C TYR A 138 -4.85 -14.30 -3.37
N ASP A 139 -5.57 -15.14 -2.61
CA ASP A 139 -6.59 -16.04 -3.16
C ASP A 139 -7.88 -15.30 -3.53
N GLU A 140 -8.71 -15.93 -4.36
CA GLU A 140 -9.95 -15.34 -4.85
C GLU A 140 -10.95 -15.03 -3.74
N ASP A 141 -11.03 -15.87 -2.71
CA ASP A 141 -11.95 -15.69 -1.59
C ASP A 141 -11.58 -14.44 -0.78
N TRP A 142 -10.29 -14.25 -0.51
CA TRP A 142 -9.80 -13.04 0.13
C TRP A 142 -10.06 -11.80 -0.75
N ILE A 143 -9.85 -11.89 -2.07
CA ILE A 143 -10.09 -10.78 -2.99
C ILE A 143 -11.58 -10.39 -2.98
N ASN A 144 -12.48 -11.36 -3.05
CA ASN A 144 -13.90 -11.12 -2.97
C ASN A 144 -14.30 -10.46 -1.64
N GLN A 145 -13.77 -10.94 -0.52
CA GLN A 145 -13.98 -10.33 0.79
C GLN A 145 -13.44 -8.88 0.82
N ARG A 146 -12.30 -8.64 0.21
CA ARG A 146 -11.70 -7.29 0.12
C ARG A 146 -12.55 -6.32 -0.71
N LEU A 147 -13.09 -6.77 -1.83
CA LEU A 147 -14.01 -5.96 -2.65
C LEU A 147 -15.27 -5.59 -1.88
N LEU A 148 -15.82 -6.52 -1.09
CA LEU A 148 -16.96 -6.25 -0.21
C LEU A 148 -16.64 -5.17 0.83
N THR A 149 -15.46 -5.22 1.46
CA THR A 149 -15.03 -4.18 2.41
C THR A 149 -14.89 -2.80 1.77
N ILE A 150 -14.51 -2.73 0.49
CA ILE A 150 -14.46 -1.45 -0.25
C ILE A 150 -15.86 -0.86 -0.39
N ARG A 151 -16.86 -1.68 -0.72
CA ARG A 151 -18.26 -1.27 -0.81
C ARG A 151 -18.79 -0.76 0.52
N VAL A 152 -18.62 -1.52 1.60
CA VAL A 152 -19.04 -1.13 2.95
C VAL A 152 -18.40 0.20 3.36
N ARG A 153 -17.11 0.36 3.08
CA ARG A 153 -16.40 1.62 3.33
C ARG A 153 -17.00 2.80 2.58
N LYS A 154 -17.38 2.61 1.33
CA LYS A 154 -18.03 3.65 0.53
C LYS A 154 -19.38 4.03 1.14
N GLU A 155 -20.21 3.07 1.49
CA GLU A 155 -21.50 3.31 2.12
C GLU A 155 -21.37 4.12 3.42
N LEU A 156 -20.37 3.81 4.26
CA LEU A 156 -20.10 4.55 5.49
C LEU A 156 -19.66 6.00 5.20
N THR A 157 -18.78 6.20 4.21
CA THR A 157 -18.33 7.55 3.86
C THR A 157 -19.44 8.40 3.25
N ASP A 158 -20.34 7.79 2.48
CA ASP A 158 -21.53 8.44 1.93
C ASP A 158 -22.49 8.85 3.08
N GLU A 159 -22.65 7.99 4.10
CA GLU A 159 -23.44 8.33 5.30
C GLU A 159 -22.81 9.51 6.07
N TRP A 160 -21.49 9.51 6.31
CA TRP A 160 -20.80 10.63 6.94
C TRP A 160 -20.99 11.95 6.18
N GLN A 161 -20.95 11.89 4.85
CA GLN A 161 -21.18 13.08 4.03
C GLN A 161 -22.62 13.61 4.17
N LYS A 162 -23.61 12.71 4.22
CA LYS A 162 -25.02 13.09 4.52
C LYS A 162 -25.18 13.75 5.89
N ARG A 163 -24.33 13.39 6.87
CA ARG A 163 -24.32 13.98 8.23
C ARG A 163 -23.49 15.26 8.35
N GLY A 164 -22.98 15.79 7.24
CA GLY A 164 -22.22 17.03 7.22
C GLY A 164 -20.75 16.90 7.61
N VAL A 165 -20.21 15.69 7.67
CA VAL A 165 -18.77 15.44 7.89
C VAL A 165 -18.00 15.75 6.62
N GLN A 166 -16.89 16.48 6.75
CA GLN A 166 -16.08 16.89 5.61
C GLN A 166 -15.08 15.80 5.19
N LYS A 167 -14.93 15.63 3.87
CA LYS A 167 -13.92 14.71 3.32
C LYS A 167 -12.50 15.11 3.73
N GLY A 168 -11.59 14.14 3.71
CA GLY A 168 -10.20 14.34 4.04
C GLY A 168 -9.93 14.17 5.53
N LYS A 169 -9.55 15.22 6.24
CA LYS A 169 -9.09 15.15 7.63
C LYS A 169 -10.13 14.58 8.59
N GLU A 170 -11.39 14.99 8.49
CA GLU A 170 -12.44 14.49 9.38
C GLU A 170 -12.72 13.00 9.14
N PHE A 171 -12.80 12.56 7.87
CA PHE A 171 -12.95 11.14 7.54
C PHE A 171 -11.78 10.30 8.07
N ALA A 172 -10.55 10.83 8.01
CA ALA A 172 -9.39 10.15 8.56
C ALA A 172 -9.48 10.00 10.09
N ILE A 173 -9.93 11.04 10.79
CA ILE A 173 -10.11 10.99 12.25
C ILE A 173 -11.21 9.98 12.63
N LEU A 174 -12.38 10.00 11.95
CA LEU A 174 -13.45 9.04 12.22
C LEU A 174 -13.00 7.60 11.96
N THR A 175 -12.23 7.38 10.90
CA THR A 175 -11.64 6.07 10.61
C THR A 175 -10.71 5.60 11.72
N ASP A 176 -9.89 6.52 12.24
CA ASP A 176 -8.97 6.23 13.33
C ASP A 176 -9.71 5.92 14.64
N GLU A 177 -10.82 6.63 14.93
CA GLU A 177 -11.69 6.32 16.09
C GLU A 177 -12.32 4.92 15.99
N ILE A 178 -12.80 4.53 14.80
CA ILE A 178 -13.29 3.17 14.56
C ILE A 178 -12.18 2.15 14.82
N THR A 179 -11.01 2.38 14.21
CA THR A 179 -9.86 1.46 14.32
C THR A 179 -9.40 1.33 15.76
N LYS A 180 -9.29 2.42 16.52
CA LYS A 180 -8.95 2.38 17.94
C LYS A 180 -9.93 1.56 18.76
N ALA A 181 -11.22 1.71 18.49
CA ALA A 181 -12.25 1.05 19.25
C ALA A 181 -12.26 -0.47 19.01
N TRP A 182 -12.08 -0.93 17.76
CA TRP A 182 -12.11 -2.36 17.50
C TRP A 182 -10.76 -3.05 17.61
N ALA A 183 -9.66 -2.42 17.12
CA ALA A 183 -8.33 -3.02 17.10
C ALA A 183 -7.51 -2.72 18.36
N GLY A 184 -7.93 -1.76 19.21
CA GLY A 184 -7.23 -1.35 20.42
C GLY A 184 -6.03 -0.43 20.15
N MET A 185 -5.83 0.01 18.93
CA MET A 185 -4.72 0.88 18.53
C MET A 185 -5.10 1.80 17.37
N SER A 186 -4.41 2.92 17.20
CA SER A 186 -4.63 3.82 16.08
C SER A 186 -4.24 3.18 14.74
N THR A 187 -4.81 3.67 13.64
CA THR A 187 -4.46 3.25 12.28
C THR A 187 -2.96 3.33 12.01
N ARG A 188 -2.29 4.38 12.54
CA ARG A 188 -0.84 4.55 12.43
C ARG A 188 -0.06 3.46 13.18
N GLN A 189 -0.47 3.15 14.41
CA GLN A 189 0.14 2.06 15.20
C GLN A 189 -0.07 0.71 14.54
N TYR A 190 -1.27 0.48 13.97
CA TYR A 190 -1.58 -0.76 13.27
C TYR A 190 -0.74 -0.91 11.98
N LYS A 191 -0.59 0.14 11.19
CA LYS A 191 0.35 0.15 10.06
C LYS A 191 1.78 -0.17 10.52
N SER A 192 2.22 0.43 11.63
CA SER A 192 3.55 0.17 12.19
C SER A 192 3.72 -1.27 12.64
N LEU A 193 2.71 -1.86 13.31
CA LEU A 193 2.69 -3.27 13.72
C LEU A 193 2.88 -4.20 12.53
N LYS A 194 2.20 -3.93 11.39
CA LYS A 194 2.32 -4.70 10.16
C LYS A 194 3.54 -4.31 9.29
N GLY A 195 4.42 -3.42 9.75
CA GLY A 195 5.59 -2.97 9.01
C GLY A 195 5.27 -2.20 7.72
N LEU A 196 4.11 -1.53 7.67
CA LEU A 196 3.64 -0.80 6.49
C LEU A 196 4.07 0.67 6.53
N LYS A 197 4.32 1.24 5.36
CA LYS A 197 4.60 2.68 5.17
C LYS A 197 3.47 3.37 4.39
N LYS A 198 3.47 3.22 3.07
CA LYS A 198 2.46 3.79 2.17
C LYS A 198 1.31 2.82 1.86
N GLU A 199 1.55 1.55 2.08
CA GLU A 199 0.62 0.48 1.73
C GLU A 199 -0.73 0.65 2.46
N ASN A 200 -1.79 0.19 1.80
CA ASN A 200 -3.13 0.21 2.40
C ASN A 200 -3.18 -0.82 3.55
N LEU A 201 -3.59 -0.39 4.74
CA LEU A 201 -3.69 -1.27 5.90
C LEU A 201 -4.62 -2.46 5.64
N ARG A 202 -5.78 -2.23 5.00
CA ARG A 202 -6.77 -3.28 4.72
C ARG A 202 -6.28 -4.33 3.73
N ASP A 203 -5.40 -3.95 2.80
CA ASP A 203 -4.77 -4.91 1.87
C ASP A 203 -3.78 -5.85 2.58
N ASN A 204 -3.45 -5.57 3.84
CA ASN A 204 -2.54 -6.37 4.66
C ASN A 204 -3.23 -6.98 5.89
N MET A 205 -4.55 -6.94 5.95
CA MET A 205 -5.38 -7.57 6.97
C MET A 205 -5.68 -9.01 6.59
N SER A 206 -5.65 -9.94 7.56
CA SER A 206 -6.19 -11.28 7.39
C SER A 206 -7.70 -11.23 7.12
N THR A 207 -8.30 -12.33 6.68
CA THR A 207 -9.74 -12.43 6.46
C THR A 207 -10.52 -12.07 7.73
N THR A 208 -10.11 -12.56 8.89
CA THR A 208 -10.74 -12.25 10.19
C THR A 208 -10.65 -10.77 10.54
N GLU A 209 -9.47 -10.16 10.35
CA GLU A 209 -9.29 -8.72 10.55
C GLU A 209 -10.17 -7.90 9.60
N LEU A 210 -10.31 -8.31 8.31
CA LEU A 210 -11.19 -7.67 7.34
C LEU A 210 -12.65 -7.76 7.75
N VAL A 211 -13.13 -8.93 8.21
CA VAL A 211 -14.51 -9.14 8.67
C VAL A 211 -14.81 -8.27 9.88
N LEU A 212 -13.94 -8.21 10.87
CA LEU A 212 -14.12 -7.36 12.05
C LEU A 212 -14.07 -5.86 11.70
N ASN A 213 -13.18 -5.45 10.81
CA ASN A 213 -13.17 -4.08 10.31
C ASN A 213 -14.48 -3.73 9.57
N MET A 214 -14.99 -4.66 8.76
CA MET A 214 -16.26 -4.49 8.06
C MET A 214 -17.43 -4.42 9.04
N LEU A 215 -17.45 -5.25 10.09
CA LEU A 215 -18.44 -5.19 11.16
C LEU A 215 -18.42 -3.82 11.85
N ALA A 216 -17.24 -3.28 12.19
CA ALA A 216 -17.10 -1.97 12.79
C ALA A 216 -17.64 -0.84 11.89
N GLU A 217 -17.33 -0.89 10.59
CA GLU A 217 -17.79 0.11 9.62
C GLU A 217 -19.32 0.02 9.37
N THR A 218 -19.85 -1.20 9.24
CA THR A 218 -21.30 -1.44 9.07
C THR A 218 -22.07 -1.00 10.32
N SER A 219 -21.62 -1.40 11.52
CA SER A 219 -22.25 -0.97 12.77
C SER A 219 -22.23 0.55 12.94
N THR A 220 -21.12 1.20 12.56
CA THR A 220 -21.04 2.66 12.58
C THR A 220 -22.08 3.29 11.67
N LYS A 221 -22.22 2.79 10.43
CA LYS A 221 -23.21 3.26 9.46
C LYS A 221 -24.63 3.08 9.98
N ASP A 222 -24.96 1.89 10.49
CA ASP A 222 -26.32 1.56 10.95
C ASP A 222 -26.70 2.37 12.20
N ILE A 223 -25.77 2.55 13.15
CA ILE A 223 -25.97 3.43 14.29
C ILE A 223 -26.17 4.88 13.81
N SER A 224 -25.36 5.37 12.86
CA SER A 224 -25.51 6.71 12.28
C SER A 224 -26.85 6.90 11.62
N ALA A 225 -27.32 5.92 10.87
CA ALA A 225 -28.64 5.93 10.23
C ALA A 225 -29.80 5.96 11.24
N ALA A 226 -29.64 5.33 12.41
CA ALA A 226 -30.65 5.29 13.47
C ALA A 226 -30.69 6.55 14.31
N VAL A 227 -29.51 7.15 14.67
CA VAL A 227 -29.44 8.27 15.62
C VAL A 227 -29.33 9.63 14.95
N HIS A 228 -29.08 9.68 13.64
CA HIS A 228 -28.98 10.90 12.83
C HIS A 228 -28.00 11.94 13.39
N PRO A 229 -26.71 11.61 13.62
CA PRO A 229 -25.77 12.54 14.20
C PRO A 229 -25.60 13.80 13.33
N ALA A 230 -25.49 14.97 13.97
CA ALA A 230 -25.28 16.24 13.29
C ALA A 230 -23.78 16.62 13.32
N GLY A 231 -23.15 16.62 12.14
CA GLY A 231 -21.76 17.07 11.98
C GLY A 231 -20.70 16.11 12.58
N PHE A 232 -19.49 16.63 12.67
CA PHE A 232 -18.30 15.82 12.99
C PHE A 232 -18.29 15.23 14.40
N GLU A 233 -18.54 16.05 15.43
CA GLU A 233 -18.38 15.59 16.82
C GLU A 233 -19.39 14.49 17.23
N GLU A 234 -20.61 14.58 16.73
CA GLU A 234 -21.60 13.53 16.97
C GLU A 234 -21.27 12.27 16.18
N SER A 235 -20.86 12.41 14.92
CA SER A 235 -20.38 11.29 14.09
C SER A 235 -19.16 10.61 14.71
N ARG A 236 -18.29 11.36 15.40
CA ARG A 236 -17.15 10.80 16.13
C ARG A 236 -17.57 9.89 17.28
N ARG A 237 -18.60 10.30 18.04
CA ARG A 237 -19.17 9.43 19.10
C ARG A 237 -19.77 8.15 18.53
N VAL A 238 -20.47 8.27 17.39
CA VAL A 238 -21.06 7.12 16.68
C VAL A 238 -19.95 6.21 16.13
N ALA A 239 -18.89 6.75 15.56
CA ALA A 239 -17.74 5.99 15.05
C ALA A 239 -17.12 5.13 16.14
N ARG A 240 -16.94 5.68 17.35
CA ARG A 240 -16.43 4.91 18.51
C ARG A 240 -17.37 3.78 18.88
N ARG A 241 -18.68 4.04 19.00
CA ARG A 241 -19.69 3.03 19.33
C ARG A 241 -19.74 1.89 18.32
N GLY A 242 -19.67 2.23 17.02
CA GLY A 242 -19.65 1.20 15.95
C GLY A 242 -18.39 0.34 16.00
N GLY A 243 -17.22 0.97 16.29
CA GLY A 243 -15.98 0.24 16.52
C GLY A 243 -16.01 -0.64 17.77
N GLU A 244 -16.66 -0.20 18.85
CA GLU A 244 -16.81 -0.99 20.08
C GLU A 244 -17.59 -2.29 19.86
N VAL A 245 -18.61 -2.31 18.97
CA VAL A 245 -19.32 -3.54 18.60
C VAL A 245 -18.37 -4.61 18.07
N ALA A 246 -17.52 -4.24 17.13
CA ALA A 246 -16.52 -5.16 16.60
C ALA A 246 -15.39 -5.48 17.60
N GLY A 247 -15.06 -4.53 18.48
CA GLY A 247 -14.12 -4.74 19.57
C GLY A 247 -14.57 -5.79 20.58
N ILE A 248 -15.88 -5.85 20.89
CA ILE A 248 -16.48 -6.91 21.71
C ILE A 248 -16.38 -8.25 20.98
N ALA A 249 -16.76 -8.29 19.70
CA ALA A 249 -16.69 -9.52 18.92
C ALA A 249 -15.25 -10.05 18.82
N ARG A 250 -14.27 -9.16 18.62
CA ARG A 250 -12.84 -9.50 18.61
C ARG A 250 -12.42 -10.16 19.93
N LYS A 251 -12.73 -9.53 21.06
CA LYS A 251 -12.34 -10.04 22.38
C LYS A 251 -12.95 -11.42 22.66
N ALA A 252 -14.23 -11.59 22.34
CA ALA A 252 -14.90 -12.87 22.49
C ALA A 252 -14.21 -13.97 21.66
N LEU A 253 -13.83 -13.67 20.42
CA LEU A 253 -13.12 -14.60 19.57
C LEU A 253 -11.71 -14.93 20.13
N GLU A 254 -10.98 -13.92 20.62
CA GLU A 254 -9.67 -14.11 21.22
C GLU A 254 -9.74 -14.91 22.53
N GLU A 255 -10.79 -14.76 23.33
CA GLU A 255 -11.04 -15.56 24.54
C GLU A 255 -11.34 -17.02 24.21
N GLU A 256 -12.14 -17.30 23.20
CA GLU A 256 -12.50 -18.68 22.79
C GLU A 256 -11.34 -19.41 22.09
N THR A 257 -10.53 -18.70 21.30
CA THR A 257 -9.45 -19.32 20.50
C THR A 257 -8.10 -19.31 21.21
N GLY A 258 -7.90 -18.44 22.20
CA GLY A 258 -6.61 -18.20 22.82
C GLY A 258 -5.59 -17.50 21.91
N VAL A 259 -6.00 -17.05 20.71
CA VAL A 259 -5.11 -16.46 19.69
C VAL A 259 -5.50 -15.02 19.41
N PRO A 260 -4.56 -14.05 19.45
CA PRO A 260 -4.86 -12.67 19.13
C PRO A 260 -5.23 -12.53 17.65
N VAL A 261 -6.29 -11.79 17.37
CA VAL A 261 -6.75 -11.51 15.98
C VAL A 261 -5.83 -10.48 15.32
N VAL A 262 -5.49 -9.41 16.05
CA VAL A 262 -4.66 -8.33 15.52
C VAL A 262 -3.18 -8.71 15.68
N THR A 263 -2.53 -9.01 14.55
CA THR A 263 -1.14 -9.50 14.53
C THR A 263 -0.27 -8.69 13.56
N SER A 264 1.06 -8.94 13.61
CA SER A 264 2.01 -8.38 12.65
C SER A 264 1.99 -9.09 11.29
N LEU A 265 1.37 -10.27 11.18
CA LEU A 265 1.30 -11.06 9.95
C LEU A 265 0.42 -10.35 8.91
N LYS A 266 0.85 -10.37 7.65
CA LYS A 266 0.10 -9.84 6.51
C LYS A 266 -0.74 -10.95 5.89
N ALA A 267 -1.79 -10.58 5.16
CA ALA A 267 -2.63 -11.55 4.45
C ALA A 267 -1.82 -12.44 3.48
N SER A 268 -0.85 -11.86 2.77
CA SER A 268 0.07 -12.59 1.89
C SER A 268 0.98 -13.58 2.63
N ASP A 269 1.32 -13.31 3.88
CA ASP A 269 2.17 -14.21 4.70
C ASP A 269 1.38 -15.46 5.11
N PHE A 270 0.08 -15.35 5.39
CA PHE A 270 -0.80 -16.48 5.69
C PHE A 270 -0.96 -17.40 4.49
N HIS A 271 -1.13 -16.84 3.29
CA HIS A 271 -1.23 -17.62 2.07
C HIS A 271 0.05 -18.42 1.80
N ASN A 272 1.20 -17.77 1.90
CA ASN A 272 2.51 -18.42 1.73
C ASN A 272 2.76 -19.52 2.77
N LEU A 273 2.35 -19.29 4.02
CA LEU A 273 2.46 -20.28 5.09
C LEU A 273 1.58 -21.51 4.82
N LEU A 274 0.33 -21.29 4.43
CA LEU A 274 -0.58 -22.39 4.08
C LEU A 274 -0.07 -23.19 2.87
N THR A 275 0.40 -22.51 1.84
CA THR A 275 0.99 -23.17 0.65
C THR A 275 2.19 -24.02 1.02
N SER A 276 3.11 -23.49 1.86
CA SER A 276 4.29 -24.25 2.30
C SER A 276 3.92 -25.44 3.19
N ILE A 277 2.86 -25.37 3.99
CA ILE A 277 2.36 -26.50 4.78
C ILE A 277 1.75 -27.55 3.86
N ILE A 278 0.91 -27.15 2.90
CA ILE A 278 0.27 -28.06 1.95
C ILE A 278 1.33 -28.77 1.07
N GLU A 279 2.38 -28.07 0.65
CA GLU A 279 3.49 -28.65 -0.13
C GLU A 279 4.37 -29.59 0.71
N ALA A 280 4.47 -29.40 2.03
CA ALA A 280 5.25 -30.25 2.93
C ALA A 280 4.51 -31.53 3.35
N VAL A 281 3.17 -31.52 3.37
CA VAL A 281 2.36 -32.69 3.78
C VAL A 281 2.65 -33.96 2.95
N PRO A 282 2.77 -33.93 1.61
CA PRO A 282 3.10 -35.12 0.84
C PRO A 282 4.44 -35.73 1.21
N ALA A 283 5.47 -34.91 1.47
CA ALA A 283 6.79 -35.36 1.85
C ALA A 283 6.80 -36.05 3.23
N LEU A 284 5.99 -35.60 4.16
CA LEU A 284 5.86 -36.22 5.49
C LEU A 284 5.11 -37.56 5.43
N ILE A 285 4.19 -37.74 4.49
CA ILE A 285 3.46 -39.00 4.29
C ILE A 285 4.36 -40.04 3.65
N GLU A 286 5.21 -39.65 2.71
CA GLU A 286 6.19 -40.53 2.06
C GLU A 286 7.30 -41.04 3.02
N GLU A 287 7.66 -40.24 4.05
CA GLU A 287 8.63 -40.66 5.09
C GLU A 287 8.01 -41.65 6.10
N GLU A 288 6.73 -41.57 6.43
CA GLU A 288 6.04 -42.52 7.32
C GLU A 288 5.80 -43.88 6.64
N ASP A 289 5.54 -43.91 5.34
CA ASP A 289 5.36 -45.18 4.58
C ASP A 289 6.69 -45.90 4.28
N GLY A 290 7.84 -45.23 4.46
CA GLY A 290 9.18 -45.78 4.24
C GLY A 290 9.80 -46.53 5.43
N GLU A 291 9.32 -46.29 6.67
CA GLU A 291 9.88 -46.92 7.88
C GLU A 291 9.28 -48.29 8.25
N ASP A 292 8.17 -48.71 7.65
CA ASP A 292 7.46 -49.95 8.04
C ASP A 292 7.83 -51.20 7.23
N THR A 293 8.85 -51.14 6.36
CA THR A 293 9.22 -52.30 5.51
C THR A 293 10.49 -53.05 5.87
N ASP A 294 11.19 -52.76 6.98
CA ASP A 294 12.48 -53.40 7.30
C ASP A 294 12.53 -54.13 8.66
N ASN A 295 11.42 -54.74 9.11
CA ASN A 295 11.46 -55.66 10.25
C ASN A 295 10.64 -56.93 10.02
N ASN A 296 11.05 -57.76 9.06
CA ASN A 296 10.72 -59.19 9.04
C ASN A 296 11.70 -60.01 8.16
N GLU A 297 12.88 -60.33 8.74
CA GLU A 297 13.61 -61.57 8.45
C GLU A 297 14.26 -62.12 9.71
#